data_73ff5108009c0fdb658a5f9dd04980bd
#
_entry.id   73ff5108009c0fdb658a5f9dd04980bd
#
_cell.length_a   1.000
_cell.length_b   1.000
_cell.length_c   1.000
_cell.angle_alpha   90.00
_cell.angle_beta   90.00
_cell.angle_gamma   90.00
#
_symmetry.space_group_name_H-M   'P 1'
#
loop_
_entity.id
_entity.type
_entity.pdbx_description
1 polymer ?
#
loop_
_entity_poly.entity_id
_entity_poly.type
_entity_poly.pdbx_seq_one_letter_code
_entity_poly.pdbx_strand_id
1 'polypeptide(L)'
;MPTSYPIYKDLVRNWILDNISLTSNILDVGAGCGTYSDLLRGYGYKMDAVEIWQPYIDKYELNKKYEVVYHKNILAIDFAVLDKYDLFILGDVLEHLTVEEGQSLLLFLNQNKKKYIVAVPYQMEQGEYEGNKHETHLQPDLTPDVMNERYPYLELLYGNNYYGYYINKKQKHEKAYVLYADNSYVDLVVTCCNSIRNYSDIPIYVYLLNSEAKINIKGVTTVNHKCDVIHLNKRKEYIDRENKQIYKLLIERPKIVCHALEKYAETVAYIDTDSIARPNIDKIFDYFDKGSSYPYFTEGIYEYLIINGRGGAEDRNDLSGTLEAPACELLGIDQNNRQGYRQTGYFVAGQNCLNWLQEWYWLCQNPAIMRNNAWYAPFNEETIANCLLWKYKQYKGLPYCYINGLHNNLEYKNFEYFIRDWQKVPLEDNHLFYHGEKDINKLNKFLDENIIPS
;
A
#
# COMPACT_ATOMS: atom_id res chain seq x y z
N MET A 1 6.85 38.48 9.98
CA MET A 1 5.66 39.31 9.60
C MET A 1 4.42 38.45 9.75
N PRO A 2 3.30 38.96 10.26
CA PRO A 2 2.10 38.15 10.55
C PRO A 2 1.33 37.71 9.30
N THR A 3 1.96 37.77 8.14
CA THR A 3 1.36 37.42 6.84
C THR A 3 2.15 36.27 6.22
N SER A 4 1.49 35.16 6.03
CA SER A 4 2.04 34.02 5.32
C SER A 4 2.31 34.34 3.85
N TYR A 5 3.38 33.78 3.29
CA TYR A 5 3.82 34.05 1.93
C TYR A 5 2.75 33.64 0.90
N PRO A 6 2.45 34.44 -0.13
CA PRO A 6 1.30 34.23 -1.02
C PRO A 6 1.47 33.06 -2.00
N ILE A 7 2.71 32.58 -2.20
CA ILE A 7 3.01 31.56 -3.20
C ILE A 7 2.31 30.23 -2.86
N TYR A 8 1.79 29.54 -3.85
CA TYR A 8 1.08 28.26 -3.75
C TYR A 8 -0.22 28.25 -2.91
N LYS A 9 -0.72 29.38 -2.41
CA LYS A 9 -1.95 29.44 -1.60
C LYS A 9 -3.15 28.81 -2.32
N ASP A 10 -3.32 29.05 -3.61
CA ASP A 10 -4.39 28.45 -4.40
C ASP A 10 -4.25 26.93 -4.51
N LEU A 11 -3.03 26.41 -4.64
CA LEU A 11 -2.77 24.98 -4.68
C LEU A 11 -3.06 24.33 -3.32
N VAL A 12 -2.68 24.99 -2.23
CA VAL A 12 -2.97 24.52 -0.86
C VAL A 12 -4.47 24.52 -0.61
N ARG A 13 -5.20 25.58 -1.02
CA ARG A 13 -6.66 25.60 -0.95
C ARG A 13 -7.28 24.42 -1.71
N ASN A 14 -6.86 24.18 -2.95
CA ASN A 14 -7.38 23.07 -3.74
C ASN A 14 -7.08 21.72 -3.07
N TRP A 15 -5.87 21.56 -2.52
CA TRP A 15 -5.54 20.34 -1.77
C TRP A 15 -6.47 20.17 -0.55
N ILE A 16 -6.76 21.24 0.20
CA ILE A 16 -7.71 21.18 1.34
C ILE A 16 -9.10 20.76 0.84
N LEU A 17 -9.61 21.37 -0.23
CA LEU A 17 -10.92 21.04 -0.79
C LEU A 17 -11.00 19.57 -1.26
N ASP A 18 -9.92 19.03 -1.80
CA ASP A 18 -9.88 17.65 -2.32
C ASP A 18 -9.70 16.60 -1.20
N ASN A 19 -9.11 16.97 -0.05
CA ASN A 19 -8.67 16.00 0.97
C ASN A 19 -9.36 16.14 2.33
N ILE A 20 -10.07 17.25 2.57
CA ILE A 20 -10.70 17.58 3.85
C ILE A 20 -12.21 17.74 3.65
N SER A 21 -13.00 16.99 4.42
CA SER A 21 -14.45 17.11 4.37
C SER A 21 -14.91 18.50 4.79
N LEU A 22 -15.97 19.02 4.17
CA LEU A 22 -16.61 20.29 4.59
C LEU A 22 -17.18 20.24 6.01
N THR A 23 -17.40 19.05 6.56
CA THR A 23 -17.82 18.85 7.95
C THR A 23 -16.66 18.81 8.95
N SER A 24 -15.41 18.87 8.47
CA SER A 24 -14.23 18.85 9.32
C SER A 24 -14.02 20.17 10.05
N ASN A 25 -13.52 20.08 11.29
CA ASN A 25 -13.07 21.21 12.06
C ASN A 25 -11.59 21.50 11.75
N ILE A 26 -11.28 22.76 11.48
CA ILE A 26 -9.92 23.22 11.14
C ILE A 26 -9.39 24.10 12.26
N LEU A 27 -8.14 23.89 12.67
CA LEU A 27 -7.41 24.77 13.58
C LEU A 27 -6.29 25.47 12.81
N ASP A 28 -6.36 26.82 12.74
CA ASP A 28 -5.29 27.67 12.24
C ASP A 28 -4.37 28.06 13.38
N VAL A 29 -3.15 27.52 13.37
CA VAL A 29 -2.17 27.70 14.43
C VAL A 29 -1.23 28.84 14.04
N GLY A 30 -1.09 29.84 14.93
CA GLY A 30 -0.36 31.07 14.63
C GLY A 30 -1.08 31.88 13.56
N ALA A 31 -2.35 32.17 13.78
CA ALA A 31 -3.24 32.75 12.77
C ALA A 31 -2.77 34.08 12.17
N GLY A 32 -1.93 34.84 12.89
CA GLY A 32 -1.38 36.13 12.42
C GLY A 32 -2.46 37.09 11.95
N CYS A 33 -2.49 37.40 10.65
CA CYS A 33 -3.53 38.24 10.06
C CYS A 33 -4.80 37.51 9.59
N GLY A 34 -4.87 36.17 9.78
CA GLY A 34 -6.00 35.34 9.39
C GLY A 34 -5.97 34.93 7.92
N THR A 35 -4.80 34.71 7.34
CA THR A 35 -4.62 34.39 5.92
C THR A 35 -5.42 33.16 5.51
N TYR A 36 -5.42 32.09 6.31
CA TYR A 36 -6.11 30.84 5.95
C TYR A 36 -7.63 30.91 6.12
N SER A 37 -8.12 31.72 7.09
CA SER A 37 -9.54 32.02 7.15
C SER A 37 -10.01 32.75 5.89
N ASP A 38 -9.26 33.75 5.43
CA ASP A 38 -9.60 34.48 4.21
C ASP A 38 -9.49 33.59 2.96
N LEU A 39 -8.52 32.67 2.89
CA LEU A 39 -8.31 31.72 1.80
C LEU A 39 -9.46 30.71 1.67
N LEU A 40 -10.05 30.29 2.80
CA LEU A 40 -11.12 29.29 2.85
C LEU A 40 -12.51 29.89 3.05
N ARG A 41 -12.60 31.22 3.04
CA ARG A 41 -13.88 31.94 3.16
C ARG A 41 -14.85 31.56 2.03
N GLY A 42 -16.07 31.23 2.42
CA GLY A 42 -17.14 30.87 1.47
C GLY A 42 -17.23 29.40 1.08
N TYR A 43 -16.27 28.56 1.50
CA TYR A 43 -16.35 27.12 1.28
C TYR A 43 -17.10 26.35 2.37
N GLY A 44 -17.44 27.00 3.49
CA GLY A 44 -18.29 26.40 4.54
C GLY A 44 -17.54 25.63 5.63
N TYR A 45 -16.21 25.72 5.68
CA TYR A 45 -15.43 25.15 6.79
C TYR A 45 -15.66 25.88 8.10
N LYS A 46 -15.69 25.12 9.20
CA LYS A 46 -15.60 25.67 10.56
C LYS A 46 -14.15 25.80 10.95
N MET A 47 -13.74 27.03 11.29
CA MET A 47 -12.35 27.32 11.60
C MET A 47 -12.24 28.01 12.95
N ASP A 48 -11.39 27.46 13.81
CA ASP A 48 -10.90 28.10 15.04
C ASP A 48 -9.44 28.51 14.83
N ALA A 49 -8.93 29.39 15.69
CA ALA A 49 -7.56 29.88 15.63
C ALA A 49 -6.85 29.76 16.97
N VAL A 50 -5.54 29.58 16.90
CA VAL A 50 -4.59 29.79 18.02
C VAL A 50 -3.68 30.95 17.66
N GLU A 51 -3.65 31.98 18.50
CA GLU A 51 -2.74 33.11 18.34
C GLU A 51 -2.16 33.48 19.70
N ILE A 52 -0.83 33.59 19.80
CA ILE A 52 -0.13 33.85 21.05
C ILE A 52 -0.06 35.38 21.35
N TRP A 53 -0.14 36.22 20.32
CA TRP A 53 0.07 37.67 20.43
C TRP A 53 -1.26 38.43 20.37
N GLN A 54 -1.74 38.93 21.54
CA GLN A 54 -3.00 39.63 21.65
C GLN A 54 -3.14 40.83 20.67
N PRO A 55 -2.10 41.65 20.41
CA PRO A 55 -2.23 42.76 19.47
C PRO A 55 -2.60 42.33 18.04
N TYR A 56 -2.24 41.11 17.60
CA TYR A 56 -2.69 40.58 16.28
C TYR A 56 -4.16 40.19 16.31
N ILE A 57 -4.64 39.60 17.41
CA ILE A 57 -6.06 39.28 17.57
C ILE A 57 -6.92 40.55 17.41
N ASP A 58 -6.48 41.62 18.03
CA ASP A 58 -7.21 42.88 17.99
C ASP A 58 -7.02 43.62 16.66
N LYS A 59 -5.79 43.76 16.16
CA LYS A 59 -5.45 44.50 14.92
C LYS A 59 -6.11 43.91 13.71
N TYR A 60 -6.17 42.58 13.61
CA TYR A 60 -6.71 41.87 12.44
C TYR A 60 -8.11 41.34 12.66
N GLU A 61 -8.75 41.71 13.78
CA GLU A 61 -10.13 41.34 14.11
C GLU A 61 -10.40 39.83 13.99
N LEU A 62 -9.45 39.00 14.52
CA LEU A 62 -9.52 37.55 14.34
C LEU A 62 -10.83 36.96 14.86
N ASN A 63 -11.41 37.51 15.91
CA ASN A 63 -12.73 37.11 16.44
C ASN A 63 -13.89 37.29 15.44
N LYS A 64 -13.69 38.04 14.33
CA LYS A 64 -14.65 38.13 13.23
C LYS A 64 -14.38 37.13 12.09
N LYS A 65 -13.19 36.55 12.10
CA LYS A 65 -12.72 35.63 11.05
C LYS A 65 -12.86 34.15 11.44
N TYR A 66 -12.78 33.84 12.73
CA TYR A 66 -12.81 32.50 13.31
C TYR A 66 -13.97 32.35 14.28
N GLU A 67 -14.47 31.12 14.47
CA GLU A 67 -15.53 30.82 15.43
C GLU A 67 -15.03 30.98 16.86
N VAL A 68 -13.81 30.46 17.16
CA VAL A 68 -13.12 30.61 18.45
C VAL A 68 -11.66 30.99 18.20
N VAL A 69 -11.17 31.96 18.96
CA VAL A 69 -9.74 32.33 18.99
C VAL A 69 -9.16 32.02 20.36
N TYR A 70 -8.19 31.10 20.41
CA TYR A 70 -7.45 30.77 21.63
C TYR A 70 -6.24 31.68 21.75
N HIS A 71 -6.29 32.61 22.68
CA HIS A 71 -5.12 33.44 23.03
C HIS A 71 -4.17 32.62 23.93
N LYS A 72 -3.37 31.72 23.30
CA LYS A 72 -2.44 30.81 23.99
C LYS A 72 -1.29 30.38 23.08
N ASN A 73 -0.22 29.88 23.69
CA ASN A 73 0.74 29.04 22.94
C ASN A 73 0.10 27.70 22.60
N ILE A 74 0.26 27.21 21.38
CA ILE A 74 -0.25 25.92 20.94
C ILE A 74 0.20 24.75 21.83
N LEU A 75 1.45 24.82 22.35
CA LEU A 75 2.02 23.82 23.23
C LEU A 75 1.40 23.81 24.64
N ALA A 76 0.62 24.84 24.97
CA ALA A 76 -0.08 24.96 26.25
C ALA A 76 -1.58 24.70 26.18
N ILE A 77 -2.07 24.18 25.04
CA ILE A 77 -3.48 23.82 24.85
C ILE A 77 -3.67 22.35 25.24
N ASP A 78 -4.70 22.08 26.05
CA ASP A 78 -5.02 20.72 26.44
C ASP A 78 -5.41 19.83 25.25
N PHE A 79 -4.96 18.58 25.30
CA PHE A 79 -5.29 17.58 24.27
C PHE A 79 -6.79 17.48 24.00
N ALA A 80 -7.62 17.44 25.04
CA ALA A 80 -9.08 17.34 24.90
C ALA A 80 -9.68 18.47 24.03
N VAL A 81 -9.03 19.63 23.99
CA VAL A 81 -9.42 20.75 23.12
C VAL A 81 -8.96 20.50 21.68
N LEU A 82 -7.75 19.96 21.51
CA LEU A 82 -7.15 19.71 20.20
C LEU A 82 -7.77 18.51 19.49
N ASP A 83 -8.31 17.56 20.24
CA ASP A 83 -8.84 16.30 19.67
C ASP A 83 -10.06 16.51 18.74
N LYS A 84 -10.81 17.58 18.91
CA LYS A 84 -11.97 17.88 18.05
C LYS A 84 -11.60 18.31 16.61
N TYR A 85 -10.33 18.67 16.34
CA TYR A 85 -9.89 19.14 15.03
C TYR A 85 -9.42 17.99 14.14
N ASP A 86 -9.77 18.07 12.85
CA ASP A 86 -9.41 17.12 11.83
C ASP A 86 -8.18 17.59 11.02
N LEU A 87 -8.04 18.92 10.84
CA LEU A 87 -6.92 19.54 10.15
C LEU A 87 -6.29 20.62 11.01
N PHE A 88 -4.96 20.63 11.11
CA PHE A 88 -4.14 21.68 11.68
C PHE A 88 -3.39 22.40 10.56
N ILE A 89 -3.43 23.72 10.53
CA ILE A 89 -2.66 24.53 9.59
C ILE A 89 -1.60 25.28 10.40
N LEU A 90 -0.32 25.00 10.15
CA LEU A 90 0.84 25.66 10.74
C LEU A 90 1.51 26.48 9.64
N GLY A 91 0.93 27.62 9.34
CA GLY A 91 1.41 28.50 8.29
C GLY A 91 2.42 29.52 8.83
N ASP A 92 3.71 29.31 8.57
CA ASP A 92 4.81 30.13 9.10
C ASP A 92 4.81 30.13 10.65
N VAL A 93 4.86 28.92 11.23
CA VAL A 93 4.87 28.70 12.69
C VAL A 93 6.06 27.87 13.12
N LEU A 94 6.43 26.86 12.35
CA LEU A 94 7.42 25.87 12.77
C LEU A 94 8.81 26.49 12.95
N GLU A 95 9.16 27.48 12.16
CA GLU A 95 10.41 28.25 12.27
C GLU A 95 10.51 29.09 13.55
N HIS A 96 9.37 29.39 14.18
CA HIS A 96 9.31 30.14 15.45
C HIS A 96 9.40 29.25 16.69
N LEU A 97 9.34 27.92 16.51
CA LEU A 97 9.51 26.93 17.57
C LEU A 97 10.97 26.45 17.63
N THR A 98 11.43 25.99 18.81
CA THR A 98 12.68 25.22 18.82
C THR A 98 12.50 23.91 18.06
N VAL A 99 13.60 23.25 17.70
CA VAL A 99 13.53 21.95 17.00
C VAL A 99 12.75 20.95 17.83
N GLU A 100 13.01 20.89 19.14
CA GLU A 100 12.38 19.97 20.09
C GLU A 100 10.88 20.25 20.25
N GLU A 101 10.48 21.52 20.30
CA GLU A 101 9.07 21.92 20.35
C GLU A 101 8.33 21.54 19.08
N GLY A 102 8.92 21.84 17.92
CA GLY A 102 8.37 21.47 16.61
C GLY A 102 8.24 19.95 16.44
N GLN A 103 9.26 19.19 16.81
CA GLN A 103 9.23 17.72 16.78
C GLN A 103 8.16 17.17 17.72
N SER A 104 8.06 17.69 18.94
CA SER A 104 7.06 17.25 19.92
C SER A 104 5.64 17.50 19.44
N LEU A 105 5.38 18.68 18.87
CA LEU A 105 4.07 19.04 18.32
C LEU A 105 3.68 18.12 17.15
N LEU A 106 4.56 17.96 16.16
CA LEU A 106 4.27 17.13 14.98
C LEU A 106 4.18 15.65 15.33
N LEU A 107 5.01 15.16 16.27
CA LEU A 107 4.90 13.78 16.75
C LEU A 107 3.55 13.55 17.45
N PHE A 108 3.12 14.48 18.28
CA PHE A 108 1.82 14.43 18.94
C PHE A 108 0.67 14.39 17.93
N LEU A 109 0.68 15.24 16.89
CA LEU A 109 -0.34 15.24 15.84
C LEU A 109 -0.35 13.91 15.06
N ASN A 110 0.83 13.35 14.77
CA ASN A 110 0.96 12.06 14.11
C ASN A 110 0.41 10.89 14.94
N GLN A 111 0.78 10.81 16.22
CA GLN A 111 0.32 9.77 17.14
C GLN A 111 -1.21 9.77 17.28
N ASN A 112 -1.83 10.95 17.19
CA ASN A 112 -3.27 11.12 17.23
C ASN A 112 -3.93 11.12 15.85
N LYS A 113 -3.21 10.71 14.80
CA LYS A 113 -3.70 10.56 13.42
C LYS A 113 -4.34 11.83 12.85
N LYS A 114 -3.88 13.01 13.29
CA LYS A 114 -4.37 14.30 12.82
C LYS A 114 -3.75 14.63 11.46
N LYS A 115 -4.53 15.24 10.58
CA LYS A 115 -3.98 15.83 9.35
C LYS A 115 -3.41 17.19 9.67
N TYR A 116 -2.31 17.56 9.03
CA TYR A 116 -1.74 18.90 9.17
C TYR A 116 -1.02 19.33 7.89
N ILE A 117 -1.00 20.66 7.72
CA ILE A 117 -0.22 21.37 6.70
C ILE A 117 0.77 22.24 7.45
N VAL A 118 2.05 22.15 7.07
CA VAL A 118 3.11 23.01 7.59
C VAL A 118 3.63 23.84 6.42
N ALA A 119 3.74 25.15 6.60
CA ALA A 119 4.39 26.03 5.65
C ALA A 119 5.56 26.73 6.33
N VAL A 120 6.72 26.78 5.66
CA VAL A 120 7.93 27.40 6.20
C VAL A 120 8.72 28.14 5.12
N PRO A 121 9.32 29.29 5.45
CA PRO A 121 10.36 29.92 4.62
C PRO A 121 11.68 29.16 4.77
N TYR A 122 12.51 29.19 3.73
CA TYR A 122 13.84 28.62 3.75
C TYR A 122 14.91 29.68 3.90
N GLN A 123 15.94 29.38 4.71
CA GLN A 123 17.14 30.21 4.91
C GLN A 123 16.78 31.67 5.21
N MET A 124 15.82 31.88 6.11
CA MET A 124 15.30 33.20 6.44
C MET A 124 15.56 33.52 7.91
N GLU A 125 16.39 34.53 8.13
CA GLU A 125 16.57 35.11 9.45
C GLU A 125 15.50 36.20 9.71
N GLN A 126 14.84 36.12 10.85
CA GLN A 126 13.90 37.15 11.33
C GLN A 126 14.04 37.31 12.83
N GLY A 127 14.14 38.51 13.28
CA GLY A 127 14.07 38.87 14.68
C GLY A 127 12.66 39.27 15.12
N GLU A 128 12.57 39.93 16.26
CA GLU A 128 11.34 40.51 16.77
C GLU A 128 10.70 41.47 15.74
N TYR A 129 9.38 41.42 15.59
CA TYR A 129 8.64 42.29 14.69
C TYR A 129 7.51 43.03 15.41
N GLU A 130 7.47 44.35 15.29
CA GLU A 130 6.48 45.22 15.97
C GLU A 130 6.34 44.95 17.49
N GLY A 131 7.44 44.64 18.18
CA GLY A 131 7.45 44.30 19.61
C GLY A 131 7.03 42.86 19.93
N ASN A 132 6.71 42.05 18.91
CA ASN A 132 6.36 40.64 19.07
C ASN A 132 7.62 39.78 19.03
N LYS A 133 8.05 39.28 20.19
CA LYS A 133 9.21 38.37 20.31
C LYS A 133 8.94 36.97 19.69
N HIS A 134 7.68 36.57 19.58
CA HIS A 134 7.31 35.31 19.01
C HIS A 134 7.48 35.26 17.47
N GLU A 135 7.74 36.40 16.82
CA GLU A 135 8.11 36.50 15.43
C GLU A 135 9.58 36.12 15.13
N THR A 136 10.38 35.90 16.16
CA THR A 136 11.79 35.52 15.98
C THR A 136 11.90 34.09 15.43
N HIS A 137 12.64 33.92 14.34
CA HIS A 137 12.94 32.60 13.80
C HIS A 137 13.98 31.89 14.66
N LEU A 138 13.60 30.81 15.29
CA LEU A 138 14.49 29.94 16.05
C LEU A 138 15.16 28.87 15.19
N GLN A 139 14.63 28.67 13.98
CA GLN A 139 15.16 27.77 12.95
C GLN A 139 15.38 28.51 11.62
N PRO A 140 16.33 29.48 11.55
CA PRO A 140 16.54 30.27 10.35
C PRO A 140 17.23 29.49 9.21
N ASP A 141 17.75 28.30 9.48
CA ASP A 141 18.53 27.44 8.62
C ASP A 141 17.68 26.40 7.85
N LEU A 142 16.35 26.47 7.91
CA LEU A 142 15.48 25.53 7.24
C LEU A 142 15.76 25.48 5.73
N THR A 143 15.87 24.27 5.22
CA THR A 143 15.95 23.91 3.78
C THR A 143 15.13 22.62 3.59
N PRO A 144 14.82 22.19 2.36
CA PRO A 144 14.17 20.90 2.14
C PRO A 144 14.90 19.72 2.81
N ASP A 145 16.24 19.72 2.77
CA ASP A 145 17.07 18.68 3.38
C ASP A 145 16.99 18.73 4.91
N VAL A 146 17.12 19.90 5.50
CA VAL A 146 16.98 20.12 6.97
C VAL A 146 15.58 19.76 7.44
N MET A 147 14.54 20.12 6.69
CA MET A 147 13.16 19.72 6.99
C MET A 147 13.00 18.19 6.98
N ASN A 148 13.59 17.52 6.01
CA ASN A 148 13.53 16.06 5.91
C ASN A 148 14.32 15.36 7.05
N GLU A 149 15.42 15.94 7.49
CA GLU A 149 16.22 15.45 8.62
C GLU A 149 15.51 15.67 9.96
N ARG A 150 15.07 16.91 10.25
CA ARG A 150 14.44 17.27 11.53
C ARG A 150 13.03 16.73 11.68
N TYR A 151 12.27 16.66 10.57
CA TYR A 151 10.85 16.30 10.55
C TYR A 151 10.56 15.18 9.55
N PRO A 152 11.07 13.96 9.78
CA PRO A 152 11.00 12.85 8.82
C PRO A 152 9.58 12.37 8.52
N TYR A 153 8.58 12.80 9.31
CA TYR A 153 7.17 12.49 9.09
C TYR A 153 6.47 13.47 8.15
N LEU A 154 7.19 14.48 7.65
CA LEU A 154 6.69 15.44 6.68
C LEU A 154 7.00 14.98 5.25
N GLU A 155 6.08 15.23 4.34
CA GLU A 155 6.23 15.07 2.90
C GLU A 155 6.04 16.43 2.24
N LEU A 156 6.97 16.83 1.38
CA LEU A 156 6.87 18.07 0.62
C LEU A 156 5.68 17.98 -0.36
N LEU A 157 4.71 18.87 -0.19
CA LEU A 157 3.54 18.96 -1.06
C LEU A 157 3.80 19.91 -2.23
N TYR A 158 4.26 21.12 -1.93
CA TYR A 158 4.64 22.15 -2.90
C TYR A 158 5.85 22.91 -2.37
N GLY A 159 6.78 23.29 -3.24
CA GLY A 159 7.92 24.09 -2.80
C GLY A 159 8.75 24.64 -3.95
N ASN A 160 9.60 25.60 -3.60
CA ASN A 160 10.65 26.17 -4.42
C ASN A 160 11.91 26.40 -3.58
N ASN A 161 12.87 27.17 -4.06
CA ASN A 161 14.11 27.42 -3.34
C ASN A 161 13.97 28.34 -2.10
N TYR A 162 12.80 28.93 -1.87
CA TYR A 162 12.59 29.93 -0.81
C TYR A 162 11.51 29.55 0.18
N TYR A 163 10.63 28.60 -0.17
CA TYR A 163 9.44 28.31 0.62
C TYR A 163 8.90 26.91 0.34
N GLY A 164 8.40 26.23 1.37
CA GLY A 164 7.82 24.89 1.24
C GLY A 164 6.54 24.72 2.03
N TYR A 165 5.60 23.97 1.41
CA TYR A 165 4.42 23.42 2.05
C TYR A 165 4.59 21.93 2.23
N TYR A 166 4.35 21.47 3.43
CA TYR A 166 4.47 20.06 3.81
C TYR A 166 3.16 19.55 4.39
N ILE A 167 2.93 18.28 4.21
CA ILE A 167 1.84 17.55 4.86
C ILE A 167 2.40 16.37 5.65
N ASN A 168 1.61 15.81 6.54
CA ASN A 168 2.02 14.58 7.20
C ASN A 168 2.12 13.44 6.18
N LYS A 169 3.25 12.74 6.20
CA LYS A 169 3.39 11.47 5.45
C LYS A 169 2.26 10.54 5.85
N LYS A 170 1.60 9.94 4.88
CA LYS A 170 0.69 8.83 5.17
C LYS A 170 1.49 7.75 5.89
N GLN A 171 1.11 7.45 7.14
CA GLN A 171 1.70 6.32 7.84
C GLN A 171 1.31 5.05 7.08
N LYS A 172 2.33 4.30 6.70
CA LYS A 172 2.10 2.98 6.14
C LYS A 172 1.62 2.03 7.25
N HIS A 173 0.75 1.10 6.87
CA HIS A 173 0.44 -0.01 7.77
C HIS A 173 1.66 -0.91 7.93
N GLU A 174 1.82 -1.54 9.07
CA GLU A 174 2.90 -2.52 9.25
C GLU A 174 2.77 -3.69 8.27
N LYS A 175 1.54 -4.16 8.07
CA LYS A 175 1.20 -5.28 7.20
C LYS A 175 -0.03 -4.93 6.36
N ALA A 176 -0.11 -5.46 5.14
CA ALA A 176 -1.30 -5.40 4.30
C ALA A 176 -1.42 -6.62 3.39
N TYR A 177 -2.65 -7.01 3.08
CA TYR A 177 -2.94 -7.92 1.98
C TYR A 177 -3.11 -7.13 0.70
N VAL A 178 -2.63 -7.68 -0.41
CA VAL A 178 -2.76 -7.10 -1.74
C VAL A 178 -3.31 -8.13 -2.70
N LEU A 179 -4.35 -7.73 -3.41
CA LEU A 179 -4.98 -8.51 -4.47
C LEU A 179 -5.16 -7.61 -5.69
N TYR A 180 -5.37 -8.20 -6.86
CA TYR A 180 -5.84 -7.44 -8.01
C TYR A 180 -6.89 -8.22 -8.80
N ALA A 181 -7.72 -7.49 -9.54
CA ALA A 181 -8.74 -8.05 -10.41
C ALA A 181 -9.00 -7.12 -11.61
N ASP A 182 -9.33 -7.71 -12.73
CA ASP A 182 -10.03 -7.01 -13.80
C ASP A 182 -11.56 -7.13 -13.61
N ASN A 183 -12.35 -6.56 -14.50
CA ASN A 183 -13.81 -6.60 -14.41
C ASN A 183 -14.40 -8.02 -14.35
N SER A 184 -13.71 -9.01 -14.92
CA SER A 184 -14.20 -10.41 -14.97
C SER A 184 -13.98 -11.17 -13.66
N TYR A 185 -13.11 -10.62 -12.78
CA TYR A 185 -12.74 -11.21 -11.49
C TYR A 185 -13.22 -10.41 -10.26
N VAL A 186 -14.03 -9.37 -10.45
CA VAL A 186 -14.51 -8.52 -9.34
C VAL A 186 -15.27 -9.35 -8.29
N ASP A 187 -16.18 -10.24 -8.72
CA ASP A 187 -16.95 -11.07 -7.78
C ASP A 187 -16.05 -12.06 -7.01
N LEU A 188 -15.04 -12.61 -7.66
CA LEU A 188 -14.06 -13.49 -7.02
C LEU A 188 -13.23 -12.74 -5.98
N VAL A 189 -12.73 -11.55 -6.31
CA VAL A 189 -11.96 -10.75 -5.35
C VAL A 189 -12.81 -10.30 -4.17
N VAL A 190 -14.08 -9.98 -4.37
CA VAL A 190 -15.03 -9.67 -3.29
C VAL A 190 -15.18 -10.87 -2.35
N THR A 191 -15.37 -12.06 -2.90
CA THR A 191 -15.50 -13.31 -2.13
C THR A 191 -14.20 -13.62 -1.37
N CYS A 192 -13.04 -13.46 -2.01
CA CYS A 192 -11.74 -13.61 -1.36
C CYS A 192 -11.57 -12.62 -0.21
N CYS A 193 -11.87 -11.34 -0.41
CA CYS A 193 -11.80 -10.32 0.63
C CYS A 193 -12.71 -10.62 1.82
N ASN A 194 -13.94 -11.05 1.58
CA ASN A 194 -14.86 -11.45 2.65
C ASN A 194 -14.30 -12.63 3.44
N SER A 195 -13.73 -13.63 2.77
CA SER A 195 -13.10 -14.76 3.44
C SER A 195 -11.92 -14.35 4.31
N ILE A 196 -11.10 -13.41 3.86
CA ILE A 196 -9.98 -12.84 4.65
C ILE A 196 -10.53 -12.08 5.86
N ARG A 197 -11.58 -11.26 5.69
CA ARG A 197 -12.18 -10.48 6.79
C ARG A 197 -12.74 -11.35 7.91
N ASN A 198 -13.12 -12.58 7.65
CA ASN A 198 -13.56 -13.50 8.70
C ASN A 198 -12.45 -13.89 9.69
N TYR A 199 -11.17 -13.70 9.32
CA TYR A 199 -10.04 -14.18 10.13
C TYR A 199 -8.95 -13.14 10.37
N SER A 200 -9.05 -11.95 9.76
CA SER A 200 -7.99 -10.92 9.83
C SER A 200 -8.56 -9.50 9.76
N ASP A 201 -8.02 -8.61 10.61
CA ASP A 201 -8.27 -7.17 10.57
C ASP A 201 -7.18 -6.40 9.79
N ILE A 202 -6.16 -7.09 9.29
CA ILE A 202 -5.08 -6.48 8.49
C ILE A 202 -5.67 -5.82 7.25
N PRO A 203 -5.33 -4.57 6.91
CA PRO A 203 -5.85 -3.87 5.73
C PRO A 203 -5.68 -4.66 4.45
N ILE A 204 -6.69 -4.60 3.57
CA ILE A 204 -6.66 -5.21 2.24
C ILE A 204 -6.68 -4.10 1.20
N TYR A 205 -5.77 -4.14 0.25
CA TYR A 205 -5.73 -3.27 -0.92
C TYR A 205 -6.05 -4.08 -2.18
N VAL A 206 -7.14 -3.74 -2.84
CA VAL A 206 -7.55 -4.38 -4.09
C VAL A 206 -7.29 -3.43 -5.25
N TYR A 207 -6.39 -3.83 -6.13
CA TYR A 207 -6.09 -3.11 -7.36
C TYR A 207 -7.06 -3.54 -8.46
N LEU A 208 -7.89 -2.61 -8.90
CA LEU A 208 -8.81 -2.85 -10.01
C LEU A 208 -8.19 -2.36 -11.31
N LEU A 209 -7.90 -3.31 -12.18
CA LEU A 209 -7.22 -3.07 -13.46
C LEU A 209 -8.21 -2.49 -14.47
N ASN A 210 -7.99 -1.22 -14.88
CA ASN A 210 -8.84 -0.50 -15.84
C ASN A 210 -10.34 -0.60 -15.51
N SER A 211 -10.71 -0.67 -14.23
CA SER A 211 -12.08 -0.86 -13.76
C SER A 211 -12.50 0.30 -12.86
N GLU A 212 -13.77 0.69 -12.94
CA GLU A 212 -14.39 1.67 -12.06
C GLU A 212 -15.28 1.02 -10.98
N ALA A 213 -15.25 -0.32 -10.87
CA ALA A 213 -15.96 -1.04 -9.83
C ALA A 213 -15.55 -0.55 -8.43
N LYS A 214 -16.47 -0.62 -7.49
CA LYS A 214 -16.22 -0.26 -6.08
C LYS A 214 -16.48 -1.49 -5.22
N ILE A 215 -15.55 -1.77 -4.31
CA ILE A 215 -15.67 -2.83 -3.32
C ILE A 215 -16.01 -2.16 -1.99
N ASN A 216 -17.20 -2.45 -1.47
CA ASN A 216 -17.68 -1.86 -0.22
C ASN A 216 -17.64 -2.90 0.91
N ILE A 217 -16.42 -3.19 1.38
CA ILE A 217 -16.15 -4.10 2.49
C ILE A 217 -15.31 -3.33 3.52
N LYS A 218 -15.66 -3.43 4.80
CA LYS A 218 -14.90 -2.78 5.89
C LYS A 218 -13.44 -3.24 5.88
N GLY A 219 -12.50 -2.29 5.92
CA GLY A 219 -11.05 -2.58 5.91
C GLY A 219 -10.49 -2.97 4.54
N VAL A 220 -11.27 -2.84 3.47
CA VAL A 220 -10.84 -3.01 2.08
C VAL A 220 -10.75 -1.65 1.40
N THR A 221 -9.61 -1.36 0.81
CA THR A 221 -9.38 -0.15 0.01
C THR A 221 -9.24 -0.54 -1.46
N THR A 222 -10.07 0.04 -2.31
CA THR A 222 -9.99 -0.13 -3.76
C THR A 222 -9.00 0.88 -4.34
N VAL A 223 -8.06 0.40 -5.14
CA VAL A 223 -7.07 1.20 -5.86
C VAL A 223 -7.30 1.05 -7.37
N ASN A 224 -7.67 2.13 -8.04
CA ASN A 224 -7.81 2.10 -9.50
C ASN A 224 -6.43 2.09 -10.15
N HIS A 225 -6.13 1.06 -10.92
CA HIS A 225 -4.84 0.86 -11.56
C HIS A 225 -4.99 0.82 -13.09
N LYS A 226 -4.37 1.80 -13.75
CA LYS A 226 -4.34 1.84 -15.23
C LYS A 226 -3.20 0.98 -15.75
N CYS A 227 -3.51 0.09 -16.67
CA CYS A 227 -2.53 -0.75 -17.36
C CYS A 227 -2.92 -0.92 -18.84
N ASP A 228 -1.97 -1.36 -19.66
CA ASP A 228 -2.17 -1.53 -21.11
C ASP A 228 -2.90 -2.85 -21.46
N VAL A 229 -3.78 -3.29 -20.59
CA VAL A 229 -4.56 -4.53 -20.77
C VAL A 229 -5.95 -4.17 -21.26
N ILE A 230 -6.40 -4.84 -22.31
CA ILE A 230 -7.78 -4.77 -22.77
C ILE A 230 -8.60 -5.75 -21.94
N HIS A 231 -9.72 -5.28 -21.39
CA HIS A 231 -10.65 -6.15 -20.68
C HIS A 231 -11.20 -7.25 -21.61
N LEU A 232 -11.05 -8.47 -21.17
CA LEU A 232 -11.62 -9.63 -21.86
C LEU A 232 -12.99 -9.92 -21.24
N ASN A 233 -14.04 -9.71 -22.02
CA ASN A 233 -15.43 -9.85 -21.54
C ASN A 233 -15.86 -11.31 -21.32
N LYS A 234 -15.05 -12.30 -21.74
CA LYS A 234 -15.37 -13.72 -21.61
C LYS A 234 -14.12 -14.54 -21.34
N ARG A 235 -14.23 -15.48 -20.39
CA ARG A 235 -13.17 -16.42 -20.01
C ARG A 235 -12.59 -17.23 -21.21
N LYS A 236 -13.37 -17.46 -22.27
CA LYS A 236 -12.89 -18.13 -23.50
C LYS A 236 -11.86 -17.28 -24.26
N GLU A 237 -11.88 -15.97 -24.12
CA GLU A 237 -10.95 -15.04 -24.77
C GLU A 237 -9.58 -15.07 -24.12
N TYR A 238 -9.48 -15.49 -22.83
CA TYR A 238 -8.19 -15.76 -22.18
C TYR A 238 -7.39 -16.88 -22.85
N ILE A 239 -8.04 -17.72 -23.61
CA ILE A 239 -7.44 -18.82 -24.36
C ILE A 239 -6.94 -18.36 -25.75
N ASP A 240 -7.27 -17.12 -26.12
CA ASP A 240 -6.76 -16.55 -27.38
C ASP A 240 -5.26 -16.24 -27.27
N ARG A 241 -4.51 -17.21 -27.77
CA ARG A 241 -3.05 -17.32 -27.65
C ARG A 241 -2.31 -16.28 -28.46
N GLU A 242 -2.97 -15.63 -29.42
CA GLU A 242 -2.37 -14.59 -30.26
C GLU A 242 -2.27 -13.24 -29.53
N ASN A 243 -3.19 -12.94 -28.61
CA ASN A 243 -3.30 -11.61 -27.99
C ASN A 243 -2.44 -11.40 -26.75
N LYS A 244 -1.86 -12.43 -26.14
CA LYS A 244 -0.97 -12.36 -24.97
C LYS A 244 -1.50 -11.52 -23.78
N GLN A 245 -2.82 -11.32 -23.70
CA GLN A 245 -3.46 -10.44 -22.70
C GLN A 245 -3.31 -10.98 -21.27
N ILE A 246 -3.42 -12.30 -21.09
CA ILE A 246 -3.21 -12.94 -19.78
C ILE A 246 -1.81 -12.61 -19.24
N TYR A 247 -0.79 -12.72 -20.09
CA TYR A 247 0.58 -12.41 -19.70
C TYR A 247 0.71 -10.96 -19.25
N LYS A 248 0.10 -10.03 -19.96
CA LYS A 248 0.09 -8.61 -19.58
C LYS A 248 -0.59 -8.36 -18.22
N LEU A 249 -1.63 -9.12 -17.89
CA LEU A 249 -2.26 -9.07 -16.56
C LEU A 249 -1.32 -9.59 -15.47
N LEU A 250 -0.69 -10.74 -15.72
CA LEU A 250 0.18 -11.38 -14.74
C LEU A 250 1.41 -10.56 -14.40
N ILE A 251 2.00 -9.87 -15.37
CA ILE A 251 3.18 -9.01 -15.14
C ILE A 251 2.87 -7.74 -14.33
N GLU A 252 1.60 -7.34 -14.17
CA GLU A 252 1.24 -6.24 -13.28
C GLU A 252 1.46 -6.58 -11.79
N ARG A 253 1.52 -7.85 -11.42
CA ARG A 253 1.70 -8.33 -10.05
C ARG A 253 2.89 -7.69 -9.31
N PRO A 254 4.13 -7.76 -9.81
CA PRO A 254 5.27 -7.10 -9.14
C PRO A 254 5.12 -5.57 -9.05
N LYS A 255 4.57 -4.92 -10.08
CA LYS A 255 4.35 -3.47 -10.10
C LYS A 255 3.31 -3.02 -9.05
N ILE A 256 2.23 -3.77 -8.92
CA ILE A 256 1.18 -3.55 -7.91
C ILE A 256 1.76 -3.68 -6.50
N VAL A 257 2.56 -4.72 -6.26
CA VAL A 257 3.19 -4.93 -4.95
C VAL A 257 4.21 -3.84 -4.64
N CYS A 258 5.02 -3.39 -5.62
CA CYS A 258 5.89 -2.22 -5.45
C CYS A 258 5.09 -0.99 -5.01
N HIS A 259 4.01 -0.67 -5.72
CA HIS A 259 3.18 0.49 -5.39
C HIS A 259 2.55 0.38 -3.99
N ALA A 260 2.12 -0.82 -3.59
CA ALA A 260 1.56 -1.05 -2.26
C ALA A 260 2.63 -0.86 -1.17
N LEU A 261 3.84 -1.37 -1.38
CA LEU A 261 4.98 -1.16 -0.49
C LEU A 261 5.38 0.32 -0.40
N GLU A 262 5.40 1.04 -1.51
CA GLU A 262 5.74 2.46 -1.53
C GLU A 262 4.70 3.34 -0.83
N LYS A 263 3.42 3.01 -0.93
CA LYS A 263 2.32 3.90 -0.54
C LYS A 263 1.55 3.48 0.71
N TYR A 264 1.42 2.19 1.00
CA TYR A 264 0.40 1.71 1.93
C TYR A 264 0.92 0.87 3.08
N ALA A 265 1.96 0.05 2.90
CA ALA A 265 2.41 -0.88 3.93
C ALA A 265 3.92 -1.13 3.91
N GLU A 266 4.48 -1.48 5.09
CA GLU A 266 5.88 -1.87 5.23
C GLU A 266 6.12 -3.29 4.73
N THR A 267 5.13 -4.17 4.92
CA THR A 267 5.14 -5.57 4.48
C THR A 267 3.82 -5.91 3.81
N VAL A 268 3.88 -6.56 2.68
CA VAL A 268 2.71 -6.92 1.86
C VAL A 268 2.67 -8.42 1.64
N ALA A 269 1.51 -9.04 1.87
CA ALA A 269 1.21 -10.38 1.39
C ALA A 269 0.33 -10.29 0.13
N TYR A 270 0.85 -10.74 -0.98
CA TYR A 270 0.09 -10.88 -2.22
C TYR A 270 -0.66 -12.22 -2.23
N ILE A 271 -1.94 -12.18 -2.62
CA ILE A 271 -2.85 -13.34 -2.64
C ILE A 271 -3.60 -13.38 -3.97
N ASP A 272 -3.61 -14.54 -4.63
CA ASP A 272 -4.42 -14.76 -5.83
C ASP A 272 -5.92 -14.69 -5.51
N THR A 273 -6.68 -14.09 -6.41
CA THR A 273 -8.09 -13.74 -6.20
C THR A 273 -9.06 -14.91 -6.17
N ASP A 274 -8.69 -16.06 -6.74
CA ASP A 274 -9.48 -17.30 -6.70
C ASP A 274 -9.15 -18.14 -5.45
N SER A 275 -9.00 -17.46 -4.32
CA SER A 275 -8.61 -18.01 -3.04
C SER A 275 -9.69 -17.80 -1.96
N ILE A 276 -9.80 -18.73 -1.05
CA ILE A 276 -10.61 -18.65 0.18
C ILE A 276 -9.68 -18.80 1.37
N ALA A 277 -9.71 -17.83 2.26
CA ALA A 277 -8.90 -17.82 3.47
C ALA A 277 -9.36 -18.90 4.47
N ARG A 278 -8.40 -19.42 5.23
CA ARG A 278 -8.58 -20.32 6.37
C ARG A 278 -8.22 -19.60 7.68
N PRO A 279 -8.58 -20.12 8.85
CA PRO A 279 -8.13 -19.58 10.14
C PRO A 279 -6.61 -19.40 10.20
N ASN A 280 -6.16 -18.40 10.97
CA ASN A 280 -4.74 -18.07 11.17
C ASN A 280 -4.00 -17.60 9.92
N ILE A 281 -4.69 -17.05 8.91
CA ILE A 281 -4.07 -16.56 7.66
C ILE A 281 -2.94 -15.57 7.89
N ASP A 282 -2.97 -14.80 8.99
CA ASP A 282 -1.96 -13.80 9.31
C ASP A 282 -0.58 -14.42 9.59
N LYS A 283 -0.50 -15.73 9.83
CA LYS A 283 0.77 -16.48 9.91
C LYS A 283 1.62 -16.37 8.64
N ILE A 284 1.03 -16.03 7.49
CA ILE A 284 1.78 -15.82 6.25
C ILE A 284 2.90 -14.79 6.43
N PHE A 285 2.65 -13.75 7.25
CA PHE A 285 3.65 -12.72 7.53
C PHE A 285 4.77 -13.19 8.47
N ASP A 286 4.52 -14.19 9.31
CA ASP A 286 5.49 -14.69 10.30
C ASP A 286 6.59 -15.51 9.62
N TYR A 287 6.33 -16.03 8.43
CA TYR A 287 7.33 -16.77 7.64
C TYR A 287 8.32 -15.85 6.93
N PHE A 288 8.05 -14.55 6.86
CA PHE A 288 8.86 -13.59 6.12
C PHE A 288 9.90 -12.91 7.01
N ASP A 289 11.16 -12.92 6.57
CA ASP A 289 12.21 -12.14 7.18
C ASP A 289 12.16 -10.68 6.68
N LYS A 290 11.83 -9.73 7.56
CA LYS A 290 11.75 -8.29 7.22
C LYS A 290 13.07 -7.71 6.69
N GLY A 291 14.20 -8.37 6.97
CA GLY A 291 15.52 -8.01 6.44
C GLY A 291 15.79 -8.52 5.02
N SER A 292 14.92 -9.37 4.47
CA SER A 292 15.12 -9.95 3.14
C SER A 292 15.08 -8.90 2.03
N SER A 293 16.03 -9.00 1.10
CA SER A 293 16.10 -8.17 -0.11
C SER A 293 15.31 -8.75 -1.29
N TYR A 294 14.57 -9.83 -1.09
CA TYR A 294 13.75 -10.48 -2.11
C TYR A 294 12.45 -11.04 -1.51
N PRO A 295 11.36 -11.17 -2.30
CA PRO A 295 10.10 -11.73 -1.85
C PRO A 295 10.21 -13.22 -1.48
N TYR A 296 9.46 -13.66 -0.48
CA TYR A 296 9.30 -15.06 -0.14
C TYR A 296 8.05 -15.59 -0.82
N PHE A 297 8.24 -16.34 -1.89
CA PHE A 297 7.18 -17.03 -2.62
C PHE A 297 6.86 -18.37 -1.96
N THR A 298 5.62 -18.84 -2.11
CA THR A 298 5.23 -20.16 -1.60
C THR A 298 5.93 -21.27 -2.37
N GLU A 299 6.18 -22.36 -1.67
CA GLU A 299 6.61 -23.59 -2.33
C GLU A 299 5.62 -24.00 -3.40
N GLY A 300 6.13 -24.41 -4.55
CA GLY A 300 5.32 -24.99 -5.61
C GLY A 300 4.80 -26.35 -5.14
N ILE A 301 3.60 -26.68 -5.59
CA ILE A 301 2.96 -27.92 -5.18
C ILE A 301 3.78 -29.19 -5.49
N TYR A 302 4.62 -29.10 -6.52
CA TYR A 302 5.46 -30.22 -6.94
C TYR A 302 6.59 -30.50 -5.98
N GLU A 303 7.18 -29.46 -5.38
CA GLU A 303 8.17 -29.60 -4.34
C GLU A 303 7.59 -30.16 -3.06
N TYR A 304 6.40 -29.67 -2.68
CA TYR A 304 5.68 -30.24 -1.55
C TYR A 304 5.44 -31.75 -1.73
N LEU A 305 5.07 -32.19 -2.94
CA LEU A 305 4.85 -33.61 -3.24
C LEU A 305 6.16 -34.41 -3.25
N ILE A 306 7.26 -33.83 -3.72
CA ILE A 306 8.61 -34.44 -3.70
C ILE A 306 9.08 -34.59 -2.26
N ILE A 307 9.06 -33.53 -1.46
CA ILE A 307 9.52 -33.54 -0.07
C ILE A 307 8.72 -34.54 0.78
N ASN A 308 7.42 -34.69 0.52
CA ASN A 308 6.56 -35.60 1.25
C ASN A 308 6.44 -37.00 0.60
N GLY A 309 7.26 -37.31 -0.40
CA GLY A 309 7.29 -38.62 -1.05
C GLY A 309 6.01 -39.00 -1.82
N ARG A 310 5.22 -38.01 -2.27
CA ARG A 310 3.88 -38.18 -2.82
C ARG A 310 3.75 -37.88 -4.31
N GLY A 311 4.81 -37.68 -5.04
CA GLY A 311 4.76 -37.35 -6.46
C GLY A 311 5.88 -37.97 -7.27
N GLY A 312 5.58 -38.43 -8.46
CA GLY A 312 6.57 -38.83 -9.44
C GLY A 312 7.35 -37.59 -9.90
N ALA A 313 8.51 -37.34 -9.29
CA ALA A 313 9.41 -36.28 -9.71
C ALA A 313 9.91 -36.45 -11.15
N GLU A 314 9.82 -37.68 -11.68
CA GLU A 314 10.33 -38.06 -13.00
C GLU A 314 9.62 -37.33 -14.13
N ASP A 315 8.32 -37.16 -14.07
CA ASP A 315 7.54 -36.56 -15.18
C ASP A 315 7.69 -35.05 -15.34
N ARG A 316 8.25 -34.34 -14.32
CA ARG A 316 8.39 -32.88 -14.36
C ARG A 316 9.79 -32.35 -14.49
N ASN A 317 10.79 -33.12 -14.15
CA ASN A 317 12.15 -32.73 -14.51
C ASN A 317 12.29 -32.54 -16.04
N ASP A 318 11.50 -33.26 -16.83
CA ASP A 318 11.45 -33.08 -18.28
C ASP A 318 10.64 -31.84 -18.71
N LEU A 319 9.52 -31.53 -18.04
CA LEU A 319 8.69 -30.37 -18.42
C LEU A 319 9.24 -29.05 -17.88
N SER A 320 9.75 -29.01 -16.65
CA SER A 320 10.42 -27.85 -16.10
C SER A 320 11.73 -27.54 -16.82
N GLY A 321 12.45 -28.56 -17.27
CA GLY A 321 13.65 -28.42 -18.10
C GLY A 321 13.39 -27.72 -19.43
N THR A 322 12.23 -27.93 -20.02
CA THR A 322 11.87 -27.36 -21.32
C THR A 322 11.32 -25.93 -21.27
N LEU A 323 10.68 -25.53 -20.17
CA LEU A 323 10.08 -24.19 -20.03
C LEU A 323 11.07 -23.17 -19.47
N GLU A 324 11.88 -23.58 -18.51
CA GLU A 324 12.79 -22.69 -17.78
C GLU A 324 14.16 -22.56 -18.45
N ALA A 325 14.65 -23.60 -19.10
CA ALA A 325 15.94 -23.58 -19.75
C ALA A 325 16.10 -22.45 -20.78
N PRO A 326 15.13 -22.20 -21.69
CA PRO A 326 15.21 -21.07 -22.60
C PRO A 326 15.21 -19.71 -21.90
N ALA A 327 14.48 -19.55 -20.80
CA ALA A 327 14.46 -18.31 -20.02
C ALA A 327 15.80 -18.09 -19.30
N CYS A 328 16.37 -19.12 -18.69
CA CYS A 328 17.70 -19.07 -18.08
C CYS A 328 18.77 -18.72 -19.12
N GLU A 329 18.75 -19.35 -20.30
CA GLU A 329 19.70 -19.05 -21.38
C GLU A 329 19.58 -17.61 -21.84
N LEU A 330 18.35 -17.13 -22.11
CA LEU A 330 18.08 -15.76 -22.52
C LEU A 330 18.53 -14.73 -21.49
N LEU A 331 18.44 -15.04 -20.21
CA LEU A 331 18.80 -14.17 -19.10
C LEU A 331 20.25 -14.36 -18.64
N GLY A 332 21.00 -15.28 -19.25
CA GLY A 332 22.38 -15.60 -18.87
C GLY A 332 22.51 -16.21 -17.47
N ILE A 333 21.51 -17.00 -17.05
CA ILE A 333 21.46 -17.61 -15.72
C ILE A 333 21.97 -19.05 -15.80
N ASP A 334 22.90 -19.39 -14.89
CA ASP A 334 23.42 -20.76 -14.77
C ASP A 334 22.32 -21.71 -14.29
N GLN A 335 21.95 -22.66 -15.15
CA GLN A 335 20.94 -23.68 -14.86
C GLN A 335 21.33 -24.59 -13.69
N ASN A 336 22.63 -24.73 -13.37
CA ASN A 336 23.08 -25.50 -12.22
C ASN A 336 22.68 -24.87 -10.86
N ASN A 337 22.28 -23.61 -10.87
CA ASN A 337 21.77 -22.94 -9.66
C ASN A 337 20.27 -23.20 -9.44
N ARG A 338 19.61 -23.98 -10.28
CA ARG A 338 18.18 -24.30 -10.11
C ARG A 338 17.99 -25.12 -8.84
N GLN A 339 17.21 -24.56 -7.93
CA GLN A 339 16.73 -25.25 -6.74
C GLN A 339 15.33 -24.77 -6.49
N GLY A 340 14.43 -25.72 -6.29
CA GLY A 340 13.09 -25.45 -5.86
C GLY A 340 12.32 -24.49 -6.78
N TYR A 341 11.20 -24.93 -7.32
CA TYR A 341 10.32 -24.04 -8.08
C TYR A 341 9.30 -23.38 -7.14
N ARG A 342 9.18 -22.06 -7.21
CA ARG A 342 8.27 -21.27 -6.38
C ARG A 342 7.06 -20.81 -7.19
N GLN A 343 5.90 -20.83 -6.57
CA GLN A 343 4.66 -20.36 -7.16
C GLN A 343 4.37 -18.93 -6.74
N THR A 344 4.03 -18.07 -7.69
CA THR A 344 3.90 -16.60 -7.47
C THR A 344 2.49 -16.14 -7.08
N GLY A 345 1.53 -17.04 -6.94
CA GLY A 345 0.18 -16.70 -6.49
C GLY A 345 0.06 -16.29 -5.03
N TYR A 346 1.07 -16.64 -4.22
CA TYR A 346 1.16 -16.28 -2.80
C TYR A 346 2.58 -15.93 -2.45
N PHE A 347 2.82 -14.71 -2.01
CA PHE A 347 4.13 -14.30 -1.54
C PHE A 347 4.07 -13.12 -0.59
N VAL A 348 5.13 -12.94 0.20
CA VAL A 348 5.32 -11.80 1.09
C VAL A 348 6.55 -11.03 0.65
N ALA A 349 6.44 -9.72 0.65
CA ALA A 349 7.52 -8.79 0.33
C ALA A 349 7.54 -7.62 1.33
N GLY A 350 8.73 -7.13 1.64
CA GLY A 350 8.97 -5.94 2.46
C GLY A 350 9.63 -4.81 1.67
N GLN A 351 9.90 -3.68 2.32
CA GLN A 351 10.52 -2.50 1.70
C GLN A 351 11.84 -2.83 1.00
N ASN A 352 12.66 -3.70 1.57
CA ASN A 352 13.96 -4.09 1.00
C ASN A 352 13.84 -4.90 -0.30
N CYS A 353 12.63 -5.37 -0.65
CA CYS A 353 12.36 -6.14 -1.87
C CYS A 353 12.11 -5.26 -3.11
N LEU A 354 11.99 -3.95 -2.98
CA LEU A 354 11.57 -3.05 -4.06
C LEU A 354 12.43 -3.20 -5.32
N ASN A 355 13.75 -3.18 -5.18
CA ASN A 355 14.65 -3.32 -6.33
C ASN A 355 14.47 -4.68 -7.04
N TRP A 356 14.28 -5.75 -6.27
CA TRP A 356 14.06 -7.09 -6.80
C TRP A 356 12.73 -7.19 -7.57
N LEU A 357 11.66 -6.62 -7.02
CA LEU A 357 10.34 -6.57 -7.66
C LEU A 357 10.37 -5.73 -8.94
N GLN A 358 11.09 -4.62 -8.95
CA GLN A 358 11.29 -3.78 -10.13
C GLN A 358 12.08 -4.52 -11.21
N GLU A 359 13.14 -5.27 -10.86
CA GLU A 359 13.88 -6.11 -11.80
C GLU A 359 12.99 -7.21 -12.37
N TRP A 360 12.18 -7.87 -11.53
CA TRP A 360 11.20 -8.86 -11.99
C TRP A 360 10.23 -8.27 -13.03
N TYR A 361 9.63 -7.11 -12.71
CA TYR A 361 8.73 -6.41 -13.63
C TYR A 361 9.43 -6.05 -14.95
N TRP A 362 10.64 -5.50 -14.87
CA TRP A 362 11.43 -5.10 -16.04
C TRP A 362 11.79 -6.29 -16.93
N LEU A 363 12.24 -7.40 -16.37
CA LEU A 363 12.55 -8.62 -17.12
C LEU A 363 11.33 -9.20 -17.80
N CYS A 364 10.17 -9.18 -17.16
CA CYS A 364 8.92 -9.62 -17.76
C CYS A 364 8.52 -8.83 -19.02
N GLN A 365 8.98 -7.59 -19.15
CA GLN A 365 8.73 -6.74 -20.31
C GLN A 365 9.73 -6.97 -21.45
N ASN A 366 10.74 -7.82 -21.26
CA ASN A 366 11.74 -8.09 -22.31
C ASN A 366 11.07 -8.61 -23.59
N PRO A 367 11.25 -7.93 -24.75
CA PRO A 367 10.59 -8.33 -26.00
C PRO A 367 10.93 -9.74 -26.47
N ALA A 368 12.12 -10.24 -26.11
CA ALA A 368 12.50 -11.62 -26.44
C ALA A 368 11.71 -12.64 -25.62
N ILE A 369 11.50 -12.37 -24.32
CA ILE A 369 10.64 -13.19 -23.45
C ILE A 369 9.19 -13.11 -23.95
N MET A 370 8.68 -11.92 -24.24
CA MET A 370 7.33 -11.72 -24.74
C MET A 370 7.08 -12.39 -26.10
N ARG A 371 8.10 -12.43 -26.98
CA ARG A 371 7.99 -13.12 -28.29
C ARG A 371 8.06 -14.62 -28.19
N ASN A 372 8.91 -15.13 -27.30
CA ASN A 372 9.04 -16.56 -27.03
C ASN A 372 7.96 -17.08 -26.08
N ASN A 373 6.98 -16.25 -25.76
CA ASN A 373 5.82 -16.63 -24.99
C ASN A 373 4.97 -17.63 -25.79
N ALA A 374 5.63 -18.72 -26.13
CA ALA A 374 5.02 -19.83 -26.83
C ALA A 374 4.04 -20.51 -25.89
N TRP A 375 3.11 -21.06 -26.47
CA TRP A 375 2.00 -21.88 -26.10
C TRP A 375 2.08 -22.75 -24.82
N TYR A 376 3.27 -23.08 -24.37
CA TYR A 376 3.56 -24.01 -23.27
C TYR A 376 3.91 -23.35 -21.94
N ALA A 377 4.03 -22.04 -21.88
CA ALA A 377 4.38 -21.34 -20.66
C ALA A 377 3.22 -20.46 -20.16
N PRO A 378 2.19 -21.05 -19.56
CA PRO A 378 1.10 -20.25 -18.94
C PRO A 378 1.58 -19.42 -17.76
N PHE A 379 2.83 -19.58 -17.32
CA PHE A 379 3.39 -19.01 -16.10
C PHE A 379 4.69 -18.23 -16.35
N ASN A 380 4.79 -17.47 -17.43
CA ASN A 380 6.03 -16.80 -17.81
C ASN A 380 6.54 -15.80 -16.78
N GLU A 381 5.67 -15.08 -16.07
CA GLU A 381 6.10 -14.19 -14.99
C GLU A 381 6.62 -14.98 -13.79
N GLU A 382 6.03 -16.14 -13.52
CA GLU A 382 6.46 -17.08 -12.49
C GLU A 382 7.82 -17.69 -12.84
N THR A 383 8.01 -18.08 -14.10
CA THR A 383 9.30 -18.58 -14.60
C THR A 383 10.38 -17.52 -14.44
N ILE A 384 10.12 -16.24 -14.76
CA ILE A 384 11.08 -15.16 -14.59
C ILE A 384 11.41 -14.92 -13.12
N ALA A 385 10.42 -14.98 -12.21
CA ALA A 385 10.65 -14.87 -10.77
C ALA A 385 11.62 -16.00 -10.29
N ASN A 386 11.39 -17.25 -10.72
CA ASN A 386 12.26 -18.36 -10.39
C ASN A 386 13.67 -18.18 -10.97
N CYS A 387 13.80 -17.73 -12.20
CA CYS A 387 15.10 -17.39 -12.80
C CYS A 387 15.87 -16.36 -11.97
N LEU A 388 15.21 -15.34 -11.45
CA LEU A 388 15.83 -14.35 -10.56
C LEU A 388 16.28 -14.95 -9.23
N LEU A 389 15.45 -15.82 -8.60
CA LEU A 389 15.83 -16.52 -7.38
C LEU A 389 17.10 -17.35 -7.61
N TRP A 390 17.20 -18.06 -8.73
CA TRP A 390 18.38 -18.87 -9.09
C TRP A 390 19.59 -18.00 -9.43
N LYS A 391 19.39 -16.87 -10.13
CA LYS A 391 20.46 -15.91 -10.43
C LYS A 391 21.14 -15.43 -9.16
N TYR A 392 20.38 -15.10 -8.14
CA TYR A 392 20.87 -14.55 -6.89
C TYR A 392 21.06 -15.60 -5.78
N LYS A 393 20.83 -16.90 -6.07
CA LYS A 393 20.91 -18.01 -5.10
C LYS A 393 20.03 -17.78 -3.86
N GLN A 394 18.82 -17.31 -4.10
CA GLN A 394 17.84 -16.91 -3.09
C GLN A 394 16.77 -18.01 -2.96
N TYR A 395 16.97 -18.95 -2.04
CA TYR A 395 16.16 -20.17 -1.96
C TYR A 395 15.17 -20.21 -0.81
N LYS A 396 15.24 -19.26 0.14
CA LYS A 396 14.22 -19.15 1.19
C LYS A 396 12.89 -18.70 0.59
N GLY A 397 11.79 -19.18 1.15
CA GLY A 397 10.46 -18.83 0.75
C GLY A 397 9.44 -19.19 1.81
N LEU A 398 8.16 -19.00 1.49
CA LEU A 398 7.07 -19.47 2.33
C LEU A 398 6.96 -20.99 2.22
N PRO A 399 6.50 -21.66 3.27
CA PRO A 399 6.08 -23.06 3.15
C PRO A 399 4.94 -23.17 2.14
N TYR A 400 4.58 -24.38 1.78
CA TYR A 400 3.39 -24.61 0.96
C TYR A 400 2.14 -24.14 1.74
N CYS A 401 1.58 -22.99 1.38
CA CYS A 401 0.57 -22.30 2.17
C CYS A 401 -0.84 -22.32 1.57
N TYR A 402 -1.07 -23.02 0.48
CA TYR A 402 -2.37 -23.10 -0.17
C TYR A 402 -2.76 -24.54 -0.52
N ILE A 403 -4.05 -24.78 -0.65
CA ILE A 403 -4.60 -26.08 -1.09
C ILE A 403 -5.15 -25.88 -2.49
N ASN A 404 -4.51 -26.47 -3.48
CA ASN A 404 -4.96 -26.41 -4.85
C ASN A 404 -6.09 -27.42 -5.10
N GLY A 405 -6.98 -27.11 -6.08
CA GLY A 405 -8.04 -28.02 -6.47
C GLY A 405 -9.29 -27.95 -5.61
N LEU A 406 -9.63 -26.78 -5.08
CA LEU A 406 -10.87 -26.55 -4.32
C LEU A 406 -12.11 -27.05 -5.07
N HIS A 407 -12.17 -26.89 -6.40
CA HIS A 407 -13.26 -27.40 -7.24
C HIS A 407 -13.49 -28.91 -7.08
N ASN A 408 -12.45 -29.70 -6.87
CA ASN A 408 -12.58 -31.15 -6.63
C ASN A 408 -13.10 -31.43 -5.21
N ASN A 409 -12.68 -30.64 -4.23
CA ASN A 409 -13.05 -30.84 -2.84
C ASN A 409 -14.49 -30.47 -2.52
N LEU A 410 -15.06 -29.50 -3.24
CA LEU A 410 -16.47 -29.11 -3.09
C LEU A 410 -17.44 -30.25 -3.44
N GLU A 411 -17.03 -31.19 -4.30
CA GLU A 411 -17.85 -32.36 -4.65
C GLU A 411 -17.84 -33.43 -3.56
N TYR A 412 -16.77 -33.55 -2.77
CA TYR A 412 -16.58 -34.62 -1.79
C TYR A 412 -16.98 -34.27 -0.36
N LYS A 413 -17.35 -33.01 -0.07
CA LYS A 413 -17.84 -32.54 1.26
C LYS A 413 -16.97 -32.91 2.46
N ASN A 414 -15.70 -33.19 2.27
CA ASN A 414 -14.80 -33.59 3.34
C ASN A 414 -13.55 -32.71 3.33
N PHE A 415 -13.36 -31.91 4.40
CA PHE A 415 -12.31 -30.92 4.54
C PHE A 415 -11.22 -31.29 5.55
N GLU A 416 -11.20 -32.52 6.04
CA GLU A 416 -10.10 -33.04 6.86
C GLU A 416 -8.85 -33.35 6.04
N TYR A 417 -9.06 -33.55 4.72
CA TYR A 417 -8.01 -33.73 3.73
C TYR A 417 -8.50 -33.16 2.41
N PHE A 418 -7.58 -32.82 1.50
CA PHE A 418 -7.96 -32.50 0.15
C PHE A 418 -7.55 -33.62 -0.82
N ILE A 419 -8.32 -33.76 -1.90
CA ILE A 419 -8.03 -34.73 -2.94
C ILE A 419 -7.30 -34.03 -4.07
N ARG A 420 -6.12 -34.56 -4.38
CA ARG A 420 -5.34 -34.13 -5.52
C ARG A 420 -4.78 -35.35 -6.24
N ASP A 421 -4.95 -35.36 -7.56
CA ASP A 421 -4.50 -36.48 -8.40
C ASP A 421 -4.88 -37.84 -7.79
N TRP A 422 -6.10 -37.93 -7.25
CA TRP A 422 -6.68 -39.09 -6.56
C TRP A 422 -6.04 -39.47 -5.21
N GLN A 423 -5.14 -38.62 -4.67
CA GLN A 423 -4.50 -38.86 -3.38
C GLN A 423 -5.10 -37.95 -2.29
N LYS A 424 -5.24 -38.48 -1.09
CA LYS A 424 -5.65 -37.73 0.11
C LYS A 424 -4.43 -37.05 0.73
N VAL A 425 -4.43 -35.71 0.78
CA VAL A 425 -3.40 -34.91 1.43
C VAL A 425 -3.97 -34.32 2.73
N PRO A 426 -3.37 -34.63 3.89
CA PRO A 426 -3.83 -34.06 5.16
C PRO A 426 -3.74 -32.54 5.14
N LEU A 427 -4.69 -31.88 5.82
CA LEU A 427 -4.62 -30.46 6.06
C LEU A 427 -3.61 -30.19 7.19
N GLU A 428 -2.72 -29.24 6.95
CA GLU A 428 -1.72 -28.77 7.89
C GLU A 428 -2.00 -27.32 8.29
N ASP A 429 -1.41 -26.89 9.41
CA ASP A 429 -1.60 -25.51 9.94
C ASP A 429 -1.03 -24.41 9.06
N ASN A 430 -0.06 -24.76 8.20
CA ASN A 430 0.54 -23.86 7.21
C ASN A 430 -0.30 -23.72 5.93
N HIS A 431 -1.33 -24.55 5.74
CA HIS A 431 -2.27 -24.38 4.64
C HIS A 431 -3.26 -23.25 4.99
N LEU A 432 -2.98 -22.06 4.51
CA LEU A 432 -3.71 -20.83 4.87
C LEU A 432 -4.86 -20.50 3.91
N PHE A 433 -4.84 -21.08 2.71
CA PHE A 433 -5.82 -20.79 1.66
C PHE A 433 -6.29 -22.05 0.93
N TYR A 434 -7.57 -22.06 0.53
CA TYR A 434 -8.06 -22.91 -0.55
C TYR A 434 -7.97 -22.15 -1.88
N HIS A 435 -7.58 -22.83 -2.96
CA HIS A 435 -7.31 -22.21 -4.25
C HIS A 435 -7.91 -23.01 -5.42
N GLY A 436 -8.31 -22.31 -6.49
CA GLY A 436 -8.59 -22.90 -7.79
C GLY A 436 -10.06 -23.17 -8.11
N GLU A 437 -11.03 -22.65 -7.33
CA GLU A 437 -12.44 -22.60 -7.75
C GLU A 437 -12.78 -21.21 -8.31
N LYS A 438 -13.41 -21.20 -9.48
CA LYS A 438 -13.78 -19.96 -10.18
C LYS A 438 -15.29 -19.80 -10.35
N ASP A 439 -16.09 -20.78 -9.94
CA ASP A 439 -17.54 -20.67 -9.89
C ASP A 439 -17.97 -19.98 -8.58
N ILE A 440 -18.39 -18.72 -8.72
CA ILE A 440 -18.77 -17.88 -7.59
C ILE A 440 -19.93 -18.46 -6.77
N ASN A 441 -20.86 -19.16 -7.38
CA ASN A 441 -21.99 -19.75 -6.67
C ASN A 441 -21.52 -20.92 -5.79
N LYS A 442 -20.58 -21.72 -6.31
CA LYS A 442 -19.96 -22.80 -5.53
C LYS A 442 -19.15 -22.24 -4.36
N LEU A 443 -18.39 -21.17 -4.59
CA LEU A 443 -17.61 -20.52 -3.55
C LEU A 443 -18.47 -19.91 -2.47
N ASN A 444 -19.52 -19.17 -2.80
CA ASN A 444 -20.43 -18.58 -1.83
C ASN A 444 -21.14 -19.67 -1.01
N LYS A 445 -21.62 -20.73 -1.66
CA LYS A 445 -22.19 -21.87 -0.97
C LYS A 445 -21.20 -22.53 0.00
N PHE A 446 -19.95 -22.66 -0.40
CA PHE A 446 -18.90 -23.21 0.45
C PHE A 446 -18.65 -22.32 1.68
N LEU A 447 -18.62 -20.99 1.50
CA LEU A 447 -18.47 -20.04 2.59
C LEU A 447 -19.64 -20.14 3.58
N ASP A 448 -20.86 -20.16 3.08
CA ASP A 448 -22.08 -20.27 3.91
C ASP A 448 -22.15 -21.57 4.73
N GLU A 449 -21.65 -22.67 4.17
CA GLU A 449 -21.71 -24.01 4.81
C GLU A 449 -20.52 -24.25 5.79
N ASN A 450 -19.38 -23.57 5.63
CA ASN A 450 -18.11 -23.94 6.31
C ASN A 450 -17.48 -22.81 7.13
N ILE A 451 -17.97 -21.57 7.00
CA ILE A 451 -17.52 -20.47 7.84
C ILE A 451 -18.58 -20.24 8.92
N ILE A 452 -18.26 -20.65 10.13
CA ILE A 452 -19.08 -20.34 11.31
C ILE A 452 -18.91 -18.83 11.57
N PRO A 453 -19.99 -18.03 11.62
CA PRO A 453 -19.89 -16.65 12.06
C PRO A 453 -19.31 -16.60 13.47
N SER A 454 -18.21 -15.87 13.65
CA SER A 454 -17.61 -15.60 14.96
C SER A 454 -18.48 -14.68 15.80
#